data_2664a85b442bff3bb69bede399f65b77
#
_entry.id   2664a85b442bff3bb69bede399f65b77
#
_cell.length_a   1.000
_cell.length_b   1.000
_cell.length_c   1.000
_cell.angle_alpha   90.00
_cell.angle_beta   90.00
_cell.angle_gamma   90.00
#
_symmetry.space_group_name_H-M   'P 1'
#
loop_
_entity.id
_entity.type
_entity.pdbx_description
1 polymer ?
#
loop_
_entity_poly.entity_id
_entity_poly.type
_entity_poly.pdbx_seq_one_letter_code
_entity_poly.pdbx_strand_id
1 'polypeptide(L)' 'MTLHVELMDDRDIVVSQPESGFSVTYRKNGHEPMLIAIDGIGRATDASKAQFLAQAWKAAHEKARELGWLNS' A
#
# COMPACT_ATOMS: atom_id res chain seq x y z
N MET A 1 9.13 11.86 -7.70
CA MET A 1 8.64 10.50 -7.49
C MET A 1 7.14 10.48 -7.36
N THR A 2 6.50 9.70 -8.17
CA THR A 2 5.04 9.65 -8.19
C THR A 2 4.56 8.26 -7.80
N LEU A 3 3.72 8.19 -6.80
CA LEU A 3 3.08 6.95 -6.41
C LEU A 3 1.67 6.91 -6.99
N HIS A 4 1.29 5.77 -7.50
CA HIS A 4 -0.07 5.54 -7.95
C HIS A 4 -0.78 4.69 -6.91
N VAL A 5 -1.96 5.14 -6.50
CA VAL A 5 -2.76 4.43 -5.52
C VAL A 5 -4.08 4.09 -6.17
N GLU A 6 -4.39 2.80 -6.24
CA GLU A 6 -5.61 2.32 -6.86
C GLU A 6 -6.39 1.42 -5.92
N LEU A 7 -7.70 1.47 -6.02
CA LEU A 7 -8.57 0.59 -5.27
C LEU A 7 -9.00 -0.55 -6.19
N MET A 8 -8.77 -1.78 -5.77
CA MET A 8 -9.13 -2.97 -6.53
C MET A 8 -10.22 -3.74 -5.81
N ASP A 9 -11.34 -3.98 -6.51
CA ASP A 9 -12.46 -4.76 -6.00
C ASP A 9 -13.01 -4.26 -4.65
N ASP A 10 -12.88 -2.97 -4.42
CA ASP A 10 -13.34 -2.32 -3.18
C ASP A 10 -12.79 -2.96 -1.92
N ARG A 11 -11.61 -3.57 -2.01
CA ARG A 11 -11.09 -4.31 -0.89
C ARG A 11 -9.56 -4.25 -0.78
N ASP A 12 -8.88 -4.05 -1.91
CA ASP A 12 -7.43 -4.00 -1.95
C ASP A 12 -6.97 -2.62 -2.40
N ILE A 13 -5.91 -2.14 -1.77
CA ILE A 13 -5.27 -0.89 -2.19
C ILE A 13 -3.93 -1.24 -2.79
N VAL A 14 -3.76 -0.91 -4.06
CA VAL A 14 -2.51 -1.17 -4.78
C VAL A 14 -1.73 0.13 -4.90
N VAL A 15 -0.52 0.13 -4.38
CA VAL A 15 0.38 1.27 -4.51
C VAL A 15 1.53 0.87 -5.42
N SER A 16 1.77 1.65 -6.44
CA SER A 16 2.83 1.34 -7.40
C SER A 16 3.68 2.58 -7.68
N GLN A 17 4.90 2.32 -8.10
CA GLN A 17 5.82 3.35 -8.54
C GLN A 17 6.31 2.95 -9.92
N PRO A 18 5.67 3.46 -10.98
CA PRO A 18 6.00 3.05 -12.36
C PRO A 18 7.46 3.26 -12.73
N GLU A 19 8.07 4.30 -12.20
CA GLU A 19 9.45 4.64 -12.52
C GLU A 19 10.43 3.54 -12.17
N SER A 20 10.18 2.82 -11.08
CA SER A 20 11.07 1.75 -10.65
C SER A 20 10.44 0.37 -10.77
N GLY A 21 9.17 0.29 -11.18
CA GLY A 21 8.50 -0.99 -11.33
C GLY A 21 8.08 -1.63 -10.02
N PHE A 22 8.17 -0.91 -8.92
CA PHE A 22 7.75 -1.44 -7.62
C PHE A 22 6.24 -1.36 -7.46
N SER A 23 5.67 -2.34 -6.78
CA SER A 23 4.25 -2.30 -6.45
C SER A 23 4.02 -3.12 -5.19
N VAL A 24 2.98 -2.78 -4.47
CA VAL A 24 2.59 -3.51 -3.26
C VAL A 24 1.07 -3.41 -3.11
N THR A 25 0.46 -4.48 -2.64
CA THR A 25 -0.99 -4.53 -2.44
C THR A 25 -1.27 -4.69 -0.96
N TYR A 26 -2.17 -3.85 -0.45
CA TYR A 26 -2.59 -3.88 0.94
C TYR A 26 -4.06 -4.25 1.03
N ARG A 27 -4.42 -4.96 2.09
CA ARG A 27 -5.80 -5.35 2.34
C ARG A 27 -6.14 -5.06 3.79
N LYS A 28 -7.38 -4.67 4.05
CA LYS A 28 -7.84 -4.46 5.40
C LYS A 28 -7.85 -5.80 6.14
N ASN A 29 -7.35 -5.79 7.38
CA ASN A 29 -7.25 -7.01 8.17
C ASN A 29 -8.53 -7.25 8.97
N GLY A 30 -9.52 -7.87 8.34
CA GLY A 30 -10.77 -8.24 9.02
C GLY A 30 -11.45 -7.06 9.68
N HIS A 31 -11.69 -7.17 10.98
CA HIS A 31 -12.35 -6.12 11.75
C HIS A 31 -11.36 -5.11 12.35
N GLU A 32 -10.09 -5.36 12.25
CA GLU A 32 -9.10 -4.47 12.81
C GLU A 32 -8.84 -3.29 11.88
N PRO A 33 -8.67 -2.09 12.43
CA PRO A 33 -8.43 -0.91 11.61
C PRO A 33 -6.96 -0.84 11.18
N MET A 34 -6.51 -1.85 10.47
CA MET A 34 -5.13 -1.91 10.01
C MET A 34 -5.07 -2.60 8.66
N LEU A 35 -4.01 -2.30 7.94
CA LEU A 35 -3.76 -2.91 6.64
C LEU A 35 -2.67 -3.95 6.76
N ILE A 36 -2.78 -4.99 5.95
CA ILE A 36 -1.72 -5.98 5.82
C ILE A 36 -1.29 -6.03 4.36
N ALA A 37 -0.02 -6.17 4.15
CA ALA A 37 0.51 -6.30 2.79
C ALA A 37 0.37 -7.76 2.37
N ILE A 38 -0.34 -7.98 1.27
CA ILE A 38 -0.63 -9.32 0.80
C ILE A 38 0.14 -9.70 -0.46
N ASP A 39 0.75 -8.72 -1.11
CA ASP A 39 1.46 -8.98 -2.35
C ASP A 39 2.46 -7.86 -2.61
N GLY A 40 3.51 -8.16 -3.37
CA GLY A 40 4.45 -7.15 -3.81
C GLY A 40 5.55 -6.81 -2.84
N ILE A 41 5.56 -7.38 -1.65
CA ILE A 41 6.60 -7.07 -0.68
C ILE A 41 7.94 -7.66 -1.12
N GLY A 42 7.94 -8.94 -1.49
CA GLY A 42 9.15 -9.60 -1.93
C GLY A 42 10.30 -9.41 -0.97
N ARG A 43 11.49 -9.41 -1.50
CA ARG A 43 12.69 -9.15 -0.72
C ARG A 43 13.06 -7.69 -0.87
N ALA A 44 13.02 -6.95 0.20
CA ALA A 44 13.50 -5.57 0.21
C ALA A 44 15.02 -5.62 0.35
N THR A 45 15.70 -5.93 -0.74
CA THR A 45 17.15 -6.11 -0.70
C THR A 45 17.92 -4.83 -0.91
N ASP A 46 17.27 -3.78 -1.38
CA ASP A 46 17.97 -2.50 -1.55
C ASP A 46 17.22 -1.36 -0.89
N ALA A 47 17.93 -0.25 -0.71
CA ALA A 47 17.39 0.91 -0.02
C ALA A 47 16.23 1.55 -0.79
N SER A 48 16.27 1.48 -2.11
CA SER A 48 15.22 2.07 -2.93
C SER A 48 13.88 1.41 -2.68
N LYS A 49 13.87 0.09 -2.59
CA LYS A 49 12.65 -0.64 -2.34
C LYS A 49 12.15 -0.40 -0.91
N ALA A 50 13.07 -0.32 0.04
CA ALA A 50 12.68 -0.04 1.42
C ALA A 50 12.03 1.33 1.54
N GLN A 51 12.56 2.33 0.84
CA GLN A 51 11.96 3.66 0.81
C GLN A 51 10.59 3.62 0.15
N PHE A 52 10.48 2.89 -0.96
CA PHE A 52 9.19 2.73 -1.62
C PHE A 52 8.16 2.14 -0.68
N LEU A 53 8.51 1.08 0.04
CA LEU A 53 7.57 0.43 0.94
C LEU A 53 7.13 1.35 2.08
N ALA A 54 8.03 2.16 2.59
CA ALA A 54 7.69 3.12 3.64
C ALA A 54 6.69 4.16 3.13
N GLN A 55 6.91 4.67 1.94
CA GLN A 55 6.01 5.65 1.34
C GLN A 55 4.69 5.02 0.95
N ALA A 56 4.73 3.79 0.44
CA ALA A 56 3.52 3.07 0.06
C ALA A 56 2.64 2.80 1.27
N TRP A 57 3.24 2.44 2.38
CA TRP A 57 2.52 2.22 3.63
C TRP A 57 1.73 3.46 4.03
N LYS A 58 2.40 4.61 3.99
CA LYS A 58 1.76 5.86 4.34
C LYS A 58 0.64 6.21 3.36
N ALA A 59 0.91 6.07 2.07
CA ALA A 59 -0.08 6.37 1.04
C ALA A 59 -1.29 5.46 1.16
N ALA A 60 -1.08 4.18 1.41
CA ALA A 60 -2.16 3.22 1.56
C ALA A 60 -3.02 3.55 2.77
N HIS A 61 -2.40 3.97 3.87
CA HIS A 61 -3.14 4.35 5.07
C HIS A 61 -3.99 5.59 4.84
N GLU A 62 -3.46 6.57 4.13
CA GLU A 62 -4.21 7.76 3.81
C GLU A 62 -5.43 7.42 2.95
N LYS A 63 -5.24 6.54 1.98
CA LYS A 63 -6.34 6.11 1.13
C LYS A 63 -7.38 5.33 1.93
N ALA A 64 -6.95 4.45 2.81
CA ALA A 64 -7.87 3.69 3.64
C ALA A 64 -8.70 4.59 4.54
N ARG A 65 -8.11 5.68 5.05
CA ARG A 65 -8.86 6.64 5.84
C ARG A 65 -9.94 7.33 5.01
N GLU A 66 -9.61 7.71 3.79
CA GLU A 66 -10.59 8.34 2.90
C GLU A 66 -11.76 7.40 2.65
N LEU A 67 -11.48 6.11 2.54
CA LEU A 67 -12.51 5.11 2.28
C LEU A 67 -13.28 4.71 3.53
N GLY A 68 -12.85 5.16 4.69
CA GLY A 68 -13.50 4.79 5.94
C GLY A 68 -13.12 3.42 6.44
N TRP A 69 -12.06 2.84 5.92
CA TRP A 69 -11.61 1.52 6.34
C TRP A 69 -10.94 1.53 7.70
N LEU A 70 -10.32 2.64 8.04
CA LEU A 70 -9.65 2.81 9.32
C LEU A 70 -10.49 3.76 10.16
N ASN A 71 -11.05 3.26 11.23
CA ASN A 71 -11.87 4.07 12.10
C ASN A 71 -11.00 4.90 13.01
N SER A 72 -10.82 6.08 12.62
CA SER A 72 -10.05 7.01 13.43
C SER A 72 -10.90 8.18 13.86
#